data_7cba5aba98f36f42779083e969707bd3
#
_entry.id   7cba5aba98f36f42779083e969707bd3
#
_cell.length_a   1.000
_cell.length_b   1.000
_cell.length_c   1.000
_cell.angle_alpha   90.00
_cell.angle_beta   90.00
_cell.angle_gamma   90.00
#
_symmetry.space_group_name_H-M   'P 1'
#
loop_
_entity.id
_entity.type
_entity.pdbx_description
1 polymer ?
#
loop_
_entity_poly.entity_id
_entity_poly.type
_entity_poly.pdbx_seq_one_letter_code
_entity_poly.pdbx_strand_id
1 'polypeptide(L)'
;MKILDIPQSGKRGLNVSQAGQFGQISRTLAIPANPRTGAQMSVRDNLSRVAAKWGALTETQRAEWMAAASAVKSNSRLGQNGALSGFQLFTKINCTLAQFGQTAVETPPIRPQFPDLAPQNLLITNTAGVVALKLTCPTDPGDSTIVRGSKPVSQGVEVCKDFRILGTCPAPVAGSSDITGLYTARYGVPKAGTKVYVQVNQLVDGWESLPRAFSAIVPAS
;
A
#
# COMPACT_ATOMS: atom_id res chain seq x y z
N MET A 1 -13.68 -0.19 20.35
CA MET A 1 -13.92 -0.83 21.66
C MET A 1 -14.79 -2.06 21.43
N LYS A 2 -14.44 -3.19 22.03
CA LYS A 2 -15.26 -4.40 22.03
C LYS A 2 -16.20 -4.33 23.23
N ILE A 3 -17.49 -4.50 23.03
CA ILE A 3 -18.49 -4.42 24.10
C ILE A 3 -19.07 -5.83 24.30
N LEU A 4 -19.00 -6.31 25.53
CA LEU A 4 -19.64 -7.54 25.97
C LEU A 4 -21.03 -7.20 26.55
N ASP A 5 -21.91 -6.72 25.71
CA ASP A 5 -23.28 -6.34 26.03
C ASP A 5 -24.25 -6.96 25.02
N ILE A 6 -25.54 -6.84 25.25
CA ILE A 6 -26.57 -7.30 24.32
C ILE A 6 -26.29 -6.73 22.94
N PRO A 7 -26.30 -7.56 21.87
CA PRO A 7 -26.03 -7.09 20.52
C PRO A 7 -26.91 -5.91 20.13
N GLN A 8 -26.28 -4.78 19.87
CA GLN A 8 -26.96 -3.53 19.45
C GLN A 8 -26.58 -3.24 18.00
N SER A 9 -27.51 -2.72 17.23
CA SER A 9 -27.22 -2.23 15.89
C SER A 9 -27.90 -0.87 15.66
N GLY A 10 -27.26 -0.03 14.84
CA GLY A 10 -27.79 1.26 14.48
C GLY A 10 -27.08 2.44 15.12
N LYS A 11 -27.66 3.62 14.96
CA LYS A 11 -27.14 4.90 15.42
C LYS A 11 -27.81 5.29 16.74
N ARG A 12 -26.99 5.62 17.74
CA ARG A 12 -27.44 6.10 19.04
C ARG A 12 -26.66 7.36 19.41
N GLY A 13 -27.26 8.51 19.18
CA GLY A 13 -26.58 9.81 19.38
C GLY A 13 -25.33 9.92 18.51
N LEU A 14 -24.18 10.13 19.13
CA LEU A 14 -22.86 10.21 18.47
C LEU A 14 -22.18 8.86 18.28
N ASN A 15 -22.82 7.75 18.66
CA ASN A 15 -22.26 6.42 18.52
C ASN A 15 -23.02 5.60 17.49
N VAL A 16 -22.31 4.75 16.79
CA VAL A 16 -22.84 3.74 15.87
C VAL A 16 -22.41 2.37 16.36
N SER A 17 -23.40 1.51 16.61
CA SER A 17 -23.18 0.10 16.92
C SER A 17 -23.44 -0.74 15.67
N GLN A 18 -22.56 -1.69 15.41
CA GLN A 18 -22.65 -2.55 14.23
C GLN A 18 -22.16 -3.96 14.62
N ALA A 19 -22.88 -4.96 14.14
CA ALA A 19 -22.42 -6.35 14.20
C ALA A 19 -21.41 -6.56 13.07
N GLY A 20 -20.21 -7.03 13.41
CA GLY A 20 -19.16 -7.40 12.46
C GLY A 20 -18.90 -8.90 12.49
N GLN A 21 -18.11 -9.40 11.56
CA GLN A 21 -17.69 -10.81 11.47
C GLN A 21 -17.04 -11.32 12.78
N PHE A 22 -16.44 -10.43 13.56
CA PHE A 22 -15.70 -10.76 14.79
C PHE A 22 -16.37 -10.23 16.07
N GLY A 23 -17.67 -9.96 16.02
CA GLY A 23 -18.46 -9.48 17.15
C GLY A 23 -18.96 -8.06 17.02
N GLN A 24 -19.53 -7.56 18.08
CA GLN A 24 -20.11 -6.20 18.11
C GLN A 24 -19.04 -5.13 18.26
N ILE A 25 -19.16 -4.10 17.47
CA ILE A 25 -18.28 -2.91 17.48
C ILE A 25 -19.14 -1.69 17.73
N SER A 26 -18.74 -0.85 18.69
CA SER A 26 -19.26 0.50 18.85
C SER A 26 -18.19 1.53 18.47
N ARG A 27 -18.55 2.50 17.64
CA ARG A 27 -17.66 3.57 17.18
C ARG A 27 -18.36 4.90 17.18
N THR A 28 -17.62 5.97 17.28
CA THR A 28 -18.15 7.34 17.12
C THR A 28 -18.69 7.50 15.71
N LEU A 29 -19.85 8.18 15.61
CA LEU A 29 -20.42 8.57 14.32
C LEU A 29 -19.49 9.55 13.61
N ALA A 30 -18.92 9.12 12.50
CA ALA A 30 -18.16 9.98 11.60
C ALA A 30 -19.00 10.26 10.36
N ILE A 31 -19.24 11.53 10.07
CA ILE A 31 -19.83 11.96 8.79
C ILE A 31 -18.67 12.32 7.88
N PRO A 32 -18.32 11.45 6.92
CA PRO A 32 -17.17 11.71 6.07
C PRO A 32 -17.46 12.85 5.09
N ALA A 33 -16.55 13.82 5.01
CA ALA A 33 -16.54 14.74 3.89
C ALA A 33 -16.18 14.01 2.61
N ASN A 34 -16.87 14.31 1.51
CA ASN A 34 -16.59 13.72 0.21
C ASN A 34 -16.13 14.81 -0.78
N PRO A 35 -14.84 15.18 -0.78
CA PRO A 35 -14.31 16.25 -1.62
C PRO A 35 -14.23 15.87 -3.11
N ARG A 36 -14.51 14.61 -3.48
CA ARG A 36 -14.48 14.11 -4.87
C ARG A 36 -13.19 14.46 -5.61
N THR A 37 -12.05 14.33 -4.93
CA THR A 37 -10.74 14.54 -5.59
C THR A 37 -10.51 13.49 -6.68
N GLY A 38 -9.72 13.83 -7.72
CA GLY A 38 -9.40 12.88 -8.81
C GLY A 38 -8.83 11.55 -8.29
N ALA A 39 -7.95 11.59 -7.28
CA ALA A 39 -7.40 10.39 -6.65
C ALA A 39 -8.48 9.53 -5.97
N GLN A 40 -9.44 10.15 -5.27
CA GLN A 40 -10.55 9.41 -4.66
C GLN A 40 -11.48 8.78 -5.70
N MET A 41 -11.75 9.50 -6.79
CA MET A 41 -12.56 8.98 -7.89
C MET A 41 -11.88 7.78 -8.54
N SER A 42 -10.59 7.88 -8.86
CA SER A 42 -9.79 6.78 -9.45
C SER A 42 -9.81 5.51 -8.58
N VAL A 43 -9.64 5.64 -7.26
CA VAL A 43 -9.70 4.48 -6.34
C VAL A 43 -11.09 3.86 -6.30
N ARG A 44 -12.16 4.68 -6.28
CA ARG A 44 -13.54 4.19 -6.30
C ARG A 44 -13.88 3.49 -7.61
N ASP A 45 -13.44 4.04 -8.73
CA ASP A 45 -13.67 3.45 -10.06
C ASP A 45 -12.95 2.10 -10.19
N ASN A 46 -11.72 2.00 -9.67
CA ASN A 46 -11.00 0.73 -9.60
C ASN A 46 -11.75 -0.30 -8.77
N LEU A 47 -12.21 0.07 -7.57
CA LEU A 47 -12.97 -0.81 -6.71
C LEU A 47 -14.28 -1.26 -7.37
N SER A 48 -15.02 -0.34 -8.00
CA SER A 48 -16.27 -0.66 -8.68
C SER A 48 -16.07 -1.62 -9.85
N ARG A 49 -15.02 -1.40 -10.67
CA ARG A 49 -14.66 -2.30 -11.77
C ARG A 49 -14.28 -3.69 -11.28
N VAL A 50 -13.51 -3.79 -10.23
CA VAL A 50 -13.11 -5.07 -9.62
C VAL A 50 -14.33 -5.77 -9.01
N ALA A 51 -15.22 -5.06 -8.31
CA ALA A 51 -16.44 -5.62 -7.75
C ALA A 51 -17.39 -6.16 -8.84
N ALA A 52 -17.52 -5.45 -9.96
CA ALA A 52 -18.30 -5.94 -11.11
C ALA A 52 -17.73 -7.25 -11.69
N LYS A 53 -16.39 -7.36 -11.79
CA LYS A 53 -15.73 -8.61 -12.23
C LYS A 53 -16.01 -9.78 -11.28
N TRP A 54 -16.06 -9.56 -9.98
CA TRP A 54 -16.45 -10.61 -9.02
C TRP A 54 -17.86 -11.15 -9.31
N GLY A 55 -18.78 -10.27 -9.66
CA GLY A 55 -20.15 -10.67 -10.06
C GLY A 55 -20.20 -11.56 -11.30
N ALA A 56 -19.24 -11.39 -12.22
CA ALA A 56 -19.14 -12.15 -13.46
C ALA A 56 -18.41 -13.50 -13.33
N LEU A 57 -17.75 -13.78 -12.19
CA LEU A 57 -17.07 -15.05 -11.97
C LEU A 57 -18.04 -16.21 -11.88
N THR A 58 -17.59 -17.39 -12.32
CA THR A 58 -18.31 -18.65 -12.12
C THR A 58 -18.30 -19.08 -10.65
N GLU A 59 -19.24 -19.95 -10.28
CA GLU A 59 -19.29 -20.50 -8.91
C GLU A 59 -17.99 -21.26 -8.54
N THR A 60 -17.41 -21.97 -9.51
CA THR A 60 -16.12 -22.68 -9.32
C THR A 60 -15.01 -21.70 -8.98
N GLN A 61 -14.86 -20.62 -9.76
CA GLN A 61 -13.85 -19.59 -9.50
C GLN A 61 -14.05 -18.92 -8.13
N ARG A 62 -15.31 -18.62 -7.76
CA ARG A 62 -15.60 -18.06 -6.43
C ARG A 62 -15.24 -19.04 -5.30
N ALA A 63 -15.49 -20.34 -5.49
CA ALA A 63 -15.10 -21.36 -4.51
C ALA A 63 -13.57 -21.45 -4.35
N GLU A 64 -12.80 -21.36 -5.45
CA GLU A 64 -11.35 -21.31 -5.41
C GLU A 64 -10.84 -20.08 -4.63
N TRP A 65 -11.45 -18.90 -4.87
CA TRP A 65 -11.12 -17.70 -4.12
C TRP A 65 -11.46 -17.81 -2.62
N MET A 66 -12.57 -18.45 -2.26
CA MET A 66 -12.93 -18.71 -0.85
C MET A 66 -11.91 -19.66 -0.19
N ALA A 67 -11.53 -20.72 -0.90
CA ALA A 67 -10.51 -21.66 -0.43
C ALA A 67 -9.17 -20.98 -0.20
N ALA A 68 -8.68 -20.20 -1.17
CA ALA A 68 -7.43 -19.46 -1.07
C ALA A 68 -7.46 -18.41 0.06
N ALA A 69 -8.60 -17.73 0.26
CA ALA A 69 -8.76 -16.70 1.27
C ALA A 69 -8.71 -17.25 2.70
N SER A 70 -9.07 -18.51 2.92
CA SER A 70 -9.06 -19.15 4.24
C SER A 70 -7.67 -19.17 4.89
N ALA A 71 -6.61 -19.23 4.07
CA ALA A 71 -5.22 -19.21 4.52
C ALA A 71 -4.67 -17.78 4.78
N VAL A 72 -5.40 -16.73 4.39
CA VAL A 72 -4.94 -15.35 4.49
C VAL A 72 -5.65 -14.64 5.62
N LYS A 73 -4.88 -14.19 6.62
CA LYS A 73 -5.42 -13.44 7.76
C LYS A 73 -5.53 -11.95 7.47
N SER A 74 -6.58 -11.33 7.99
CA SER A 74 -6.76 -9.88 7.96
C SER A 74 -5.87 -9.20 9.01
N ASN A 75 -5.37 -8.01 8.69
CA ASN A 75 -4.69 -7.15 9.65
C ASN A 75 -5.72 -6.23 10.32
N SER A 76 -6.26 -6.65 11.46
CA SER A 76 -7.18 -5.82 12.22
C SER A 76 -6.45 -4.93 13.21
N ARG A 77 -6.79 -3.63 13.24
CA ARG A 77 -6.28 -2.70 14.25
C ARG A 77 -6.77 -3.00 15.67
N LEU A 78 -7.84 -3.78 15.80
CA LEU A 78 -8.49 -4.12 17.08
C LEU A 78 -8.05 -5.49 17.61
N GLY A 79 -7.00 -6.09 17.04
CA GLY A 79 -6.49 -7.40 17.46
C GLY A 79 -7.40 -8.58 17.07
N GLN A 80 -8.44 -8.35 16.30
CA GLN A 80 -9.36 -9.38 15.82
C GLN A 80 -8.91 -9.86 14.44
N ASN A 81 -7.98 -10.80 14.40
CA ASN A 81 -7.49 -11.39 13.17
C ASN A 81 -8.33 -12.59 12.77
N GLY A 82 -8.84 -12.62 11.55
CA GLY A 82 -9.57 -13.74 10.98
C GLY A 82 -9.23 -13.92 9.51
N ALA A 83 -9.67 -15.05 8.95
CA ALA A 83 -9.52 -15.32 7.53
C ALA A 83 -10.25 -14.24 6.69
N LEU A 84 -9.68 -13.91 5.55
CA LEU A 84 -10.37 -13.06 4.58
C LEU A 84 -11.52 -13.83 3.94
N SER A 85 -12.56 -13.12 3.48
CA SER A 85 -13.54 -13.70 2.56
C SER A 85 -12.93 -13.78 1.15
N GLY A 86 -13.46 -14.67 0.29
CA GLY A 86 -13.02 -14.78 -1.11
C GLY A 86 -13.09 -13.44 -1.83
N PHE A 87 -14.18 -12.68 -1.65
CA PHE A 87 -14.34 -11.35 -2.22
C PHE A 87 -13.28 -10.35 -1.72
N GLN A 88 -12.95 -10.39 -0.43
CA GLN A 88 -11.91 -9.49 0.12
C GLN A 88 -10.53 -9.79 -0.45
N LEU A 89 -10.17 -11.08 -0.60
CA LEU A 89 -8.91 -11.46 -1.24
C LEU A 89 -8.88 -11.09 -2.71
N PHE A 90 -9.95 -11.39 -3.46
CA PHE A 90 -10.11 -11.01 -4.86
C PHE A 90 -9.94 -9.50 -5.06
N THR A 91 -10.64 -8.71 -4.25
CA THR A 91 -10.58 -7.25 -4.31
C THR A 91 -9.18 -6.74 -3.97
N LYS A 92 -8.53 -7.27 -2.93
CA LYS A 92 -7.18 -6.91 -2.55
C LYS A 92 -6.20 -7.09 -3.71
N ILE A 93 -6.17 -8.27 -4.32
CA ILE A 93 -5.23 -8.62 -5.39
C ILE A 93 -5.53 -7.81 -6.66
N ASN A 94 -6.78 -7.80 -7.10
CA ASN A 94 -7.14 -7.15 -8.37
C ASN A 94 -7.12 -5.62 -8.31
N CYS A 95 -7.41 -5.01 -7.15
CA CYS A 95 -7.21 -3.56 -6.99
C CYS A 95 -5.73 -3.19 -7.00
N THR A 96 -4.86 -4.03 -6.44
CA THR A 96 -3.41 -3.81 -6.51
C THR A 96 -2.92 -3.93 -7.96
N LEU A 97 -3.31 -4.97 -8.70
CA LEU A 97 -2.98 -5.12 -10.12
C LEU A 97 -3.45 -3.91 -10.95
N ALA A 98 -4.71 -3.49 -10.76
CA ALA A 98 -5.28 -2.35 -11.47
C ALA A 98 -4.55 -1.02 -11.18
N GLN A 99 -3.99 -0.86 -9.98
CA GLN A 99 -3.22 0.32 -9.59
C GLN A 99 -1.92 0.46 -10.39
N PHE A 100 -1.37 -0.67 -10.86
CA PHE A 100 -0.17 -0.73 -11.70
C PHE A 100 -0.49 -1.01 -13.18
N GLY A 101 -1.75 -0.84 -13.59
CA GLY A 101 -2.16 -1.02 -14.98
C GLY A 101 -2.12 -2.47 -15.48
N GLN A 102 -2.01 -3.43 -14.56
CA GLN A 102 -1.99 -4.85 -14.88
C GLN A 102 -3.41 -5.41 -15.03
N THR A 103 -3.52 -6.50 -15.80
CA THR A 103 -4.80 -7.16 -16.04
C THR A 103 -5.29 -7.87 -14.78
N ALA A 104 -6.59 -7.77 -14.50
CA ALA A 104 -7.19 -8.49 -13.39
C ALA A 104 -7.19 -10.01 -13.64
N VAL A 105 -6.96 -10.78 -12.58
CA VAL A 105 -6.96 -12.24 -12.59
C VAL A 105 -8.29 -12.81 -12.09
N GLU A 106 -8.77 -13.88 -12.73
CA GLU A 106 -10.04 -14.53 -12.39
C GLU A 106 -9.85 -15.69 -11.40
N THR A 107 -8.68 -16.31 -11.41
CA THR A 107 -8.32 -17.39 -10.49
C THR A 107 -7.33 -16.89 -9.45
N PRO A 108 -7.37 -17.39 -8.19
CA PRO A 108 -6.47 -16.92 -7.15
C PRO A 108 -5.00 -17.30 -7.48
N PRO A 109 -4.11 -16.31 -7.59
CA PRO A 109 -2.70 -16.59 -7.80
C PRO A 109 -2.09 -17.21 -6.55
N ILE A 110 -1.21 -18.18 -6.74
CA ILE A 110 -0.44 -18.78 -5.64
C ILE A 110 0.43 -17.68 -5.01
N ARG A 111 0.46 -17.63 -3.68
CA ARG A 111 1.31 -16.66 -3.00
C ARG A 111 2.79 -16.99 -3.27
N PRO A 112 3.53 -16.07 -3.93
CA PRO A 112 4.93 -16.31 -4.25
C PRO A 112 5.82 -16.26 -3.01
N GLN A 113 6.96 -16.93 -3.08
CA GLN A 113 8.07 -16.61 -2.19
C GLN A 113 8.78 -15.39 -2.77
N PHE A 114 8.85 -14.32 -1.97
CA PHE A 114 9.54 -13.12 -2.40
C PHE A 114 11.04 -13.29 -2.17
N PRO A 115 11.89 -13.02 -3.18
CA PRO A 115 13.32 -12.94 -2.97
C PRO A 115 13.68 -11.75 -2.08
N ASP A 116 14.91 -11.71 -1.61
CA ASP A 116 15.40 -10.57 -0.85
C ASP A 116 15.31 -9.29 -1.68
N LEU A 117 14.89 -8.21 -1.03
CA LEU A 117 14.78 -6.90 -1.67
C LEU A 117 16.17 -6.40 -2.07
N ALA A 118 16.39 -6.18 -3.37
CA ALA A 118 17.65 -5.68 -3.91
C ALA A 118 18.06 -4.31 -3.35
N PRO A 119 17.16 -3.31 -3.15
CA PRO A 119 17.52 -2.05 -2.53
C PRO A 119 17.95 -2.22 -1.07
N GLN A 120 19.14 -1.70 -0.74
CA GLN A 120 19.76 -1.85 0.59
C GLN A 120 19.84 -0.55 1.37
N ASN A 121 19.98 0.59 0.69
CA ASN A 121 20.12 1.88 1.33
C ASN A 121 19.60 3.02 0.45
N LEU A 122 19.28 4.15 1.07
CA LEU A 122 18.93 5.40 0.40
C LEU A 122 20.09 6.40 0.57
N LEU A 123 20.68 6.81 -0.53
CA LEU A 123 21.69 7.86 -0.60
C LEU A 123 21.07 9.12 -1.18
N ILE A 124 21.23 10.25 -0.49
CA ILE A 124 20.84 11.56 -0.99
C ILE A 124 22.09 12.42 -1.12
N THR A 125 22.30 12.96 -2.30
CA THR A 125 23.40 13.92 -2.55
C THR A 125 22.81 15.27 -2.92
N ASN A 126 23.49 16.34 -2.53
CA ASN A 126 23.16 17.71 -2.91
C ASN A 126 24.44 18.37 -3.37
N THR A 127 24.53 18.64 -4.65
CA THR A 127 25.70 19.28 -5.28
C THR A 127 25.25 20.57 -5.93
N ALA A 128 25.68 21.70 -5.39
CA ALA A 128 25.33 23.04 -5.88
C ALA A 128 23.79 23.24 -6.05
N GLY A 129 23.00 22.73 -5.09
CA GLY A 129 21.53 22.82 -5.12
C GLY A 129 20.82 21.77 -5.96
N VAL A 130 21.53 20.90 -6.64
CA VAL A 130 20.98 19.75 -7.36
C VAL A 130 20.91 18.54 -6.42
N VAL A 131 19.69 18.17 -6.04
CA VAL A 131 19.47 17.03 -5.14
C VAL A 131 19.21 15.78 -5.95
N ALA A 132 19.97 14.72 -5.68
CA ALA A 132 19.75 13.40 -6.26
C ALA A 132 19.44 12.37 -5.17
N LEU A 133 18.42 11.54 -5.42
CA LEU A 133 18.00 10.44 -4.55
C LEU A 133 18.30 9.13 -5.25
N LYS A 134 19.17 8.32 -4.68
CA LYS A 134 19.59 7.04 -5.23
C LYS A 134 19.38 5.91 -4.24
N LEU A 135 18.83 4.79 -4.70
CA LEU A 135 18.78 3.55 -3.95
C LEU A 135 20.00 2.68 -4.31
N THR A 136 20.76 2.25 -3.34
CA THR A 136 21.84 1.29 -3.56
C THR A 136 21.23 -0.07 -3.86
N CYS A 137 21.41 -0.56 -5.09
CA CYS A 137 20.86 -1.82 -5.58
C CYS A 137 22.01 -2.65 -6.18
N PRO A 138 22.61 -3.60 -5.43
CA PRO A 138 23.69 -4.44 -5.93
C PRO A 138 23.24 -5.36 -7.09
N THR A 139 21.97 -5.70 -7.12
CA THR A 139 21.33 -6.48 -8.18
C THR A 139 20.16 -5.71 -8.77
N ASP A 140 19.72 -6.08 -9.97
CA ASP A 140 18.54 -5.47 -10.58
C ASP A 140 17.30 -5.77 -9.75
N PRO A 141 16.58 -4.74 -9.23
CA PRO A 141 15.37 -4.93 -8.46
C PRO A 141 14.20 -5.47 -9.31
N GLY A 142 14.29 -5.41 -10.64
CA GLY A 142 13.23 -5.82 -11.57
C GLY A 142 12.00 -4.92 -11.54
N ASP A 143 11.16 -5.06 -12.56
CA ASP A 143 9.92 -4.28 -12.73
C ASP A 143 8.87 -4.54 -11.64
N SER A 144 9.03 -5.60 -10.87
CA SER A 144 8.15 -5.94 -9.75
C SER A 144 8.42 -5.13 -8.49
N THR A 145 9.50 -4.35 -8.45
CA THR A 145 9.87 -3.57 -7.27
C THR A 145 9.25 -2.18 -7.30
N ILE A 146 8.42 -1.91 -6.30
CA ILE A 146 7.66 -0.67 -6.17
C ILE A 146 8.35 0.24 -5.17
N VAL A 147 8.47 1.52 -5.52
CA VAL A 147 9.00 2.57 -4.67
C VAL A 147 7.86 3.44 -4.18
N ARG A 148 7.81 3.63 -2.88
CA ARG A 148 6.91 4.57 -2.19
C ARG A 148 7.74 5.62 -1.47
N GLY A 149 7.28 6.85 -1.43
CA GLY A 149 7.96 7.94 -0.73
C GLY A 149 7.05 8.69 0.20
N SER A 150 7.65 9.38 1.16
CA SER A 150 6.98 10.33 2.04
C SER A 150 7.24 11.77 1.61
N LYS A 151 6.41 12.69 2.06
CA LYS A 151 6.78 14.12 2.04
C LYS A 151 8.06 14.33 2.83
N PRO A 152 8.88 15.35 2.47
CA PRO A 152 10.01 15.74 3.31
C PRO A 152 9.52 16.11 4.72
N VAL A 153 10.18 15.62 5.74
CA VAL A 153 9.87 15.86 7.16
C VAL A 153 11.06 16.46 7.88
N SER A 154 10.86 16.96 9.09
CA SER A 154 11.97 17.45 9.93
C SER A 154 12.89 16.31 10.33
N GLN A 155 14.17 16.60 10.60
CA GLN A 155 15.19 15.61 10.93
C GLN A 155 14.86 14.75 12.16
N GLY A 156 14.17 15.32 13.15
CA GLY A 156 13.80 14.64 14.39
C GLY A 156 12.66 13.62 14.25
N VAL A 157 12.04 13.51 13.07
CA VAL A 157 11.02 12.47 12.84
C VAL A 157 11.71 11.13 12.70
N GLU A 158 11.38 10.17 13.57
CA GLU A 158 11.98 8.83 13.55
C GLU A 158 11.16 7.84 12.70
N VAL A 159 9.83 7.99 12.67
CA VAL A 159 8.94 7.08 11.98
C VAL A 159 7.99 7.85 11.07
N CYS A 160 7.96 7.48 9.80
CA CYS A 160 6.97 7.96 8.84
C CYS A 160 5.95 6.85 8.54
N LYS A 161 4.67 7.21 8.49
CA LYS A 161 3.57 6.29 8.15
C LYS A 161 2.84 6.68 6.86
N ASP A 162 3.05 7.89 6.36
CA ASP A 162 2.37 8.39 5.14
C ASP A 162 3.26 8.19 3.91
N PHE A 163 3.20 6.98 3.38
CA PHE A 163 3.88 6.62 2.13
C PHE A 163 2.92 6.67 0.95
N ARG A 164 3.37 7.23 -0.16
CA ARG A 164 2.65 7.25 -1.44
C ARG A 164 3.48 6.57 -2.52
N ILE A 165 2.81 5.89 -3.42
CA ILE A 165 3.46 5.25 -4.56
C ILE A 165 4.09 6.33 -5.45
N LEU A 166 5.36 6.15 -5.75
CA LEU A 166 6.11 6.97 -6.69
C LEU A 166 6.17 6.31 -8.07
N GLY A 167 6.33 4.99 -8.11
CA GLY A 167 6.42 4.21 -9.34
C GLY A 167 7.17 2.90 -9.13
N THR A 168 7.57 2.27 -10.22
CA THR A 168 8.47 1.12 -10.23
C THR A 168 9.92 1.58 -10.05
N CYS A 169 10.74 0.75 -9.42
CA CYS A 169 12.15 1.04 -9.22
C CYS A 169 12.87 0.99 -10.58
N PRO A 170 13.59 2.06 -10.97
CA PRO A 170 14.37 2.03 -12.22
C PRO A 170 15.49 1.00 -12.15
N ALA A 171 15.89 0.47 -13.33
CA ALA A 171 17.04 -0.41 -13.43
C ALA A 171 18.31 0.28 -12.89
N PRO A 172 19.15 -0.43 -12.13
CA PRO A 172 20.33 0.16 -11.52
C PRO A 172 21.41 0.45 -12.57
N VAL A 173 22.03 1.61 -12.43
CA VAL A 173 23.25 1.98 -13.16
C VAL A 173 24.40 2.03 -12.16
N ALA A 174 25.45 1.27 -12.41
CA ALA A 174 26.59 1.16 -11.50
C ALA A 174 26.21 0.84 -10.04
N GLY A 175 25.28 -0.10 -9.84
CA GLY A 175 24.84 -0.55 -8.52
C GLY A 175 23.92 0.43 -7.78
N SER A 176 23.34 1.41 -8.46
CA SER A 176 22.39 2.35 -7.87
C SER A 176 21.23 2.66 -8.80
N SER A 177 20.01 2.70 -8.27
CA SER A 177 18.80 3.12 -8.99
C SER A 177 18.47 4.57 -8.66
N ASP A 178 18.36 5.41 -9.68
CA ASP A 178 18.03 6.82 -9.52
C ASP A 178 16.51 7.01 -9.46
N ILE A 179 16.02 7.39 -8.30
CA ILE A 179 14.61 7.65 -8.05
C ILE A 179 14.28 9.16 -7.97
N THR A 180 15.24 10.02 -8.30
CA THR A 180 15.09 11.49 -8.21
C THR A 180 13.89 11.98 -8.99
N GLY A 181 13.75 11.56 -10.25
CA GLY A 181 12.63 11.96 -11.11
C GLY A 181 11.28 11.52 -10.55
N LEU A 182 11.18 10.30 -10.04
CA LEU A 182 9.96 9.77 -9.42
C LEU A 182 9.56 10.56 -8.17
N TYR A 183 10.54 10.91 -7.34
CA TYR A 183 10.31 11.64 -6.11
C TYR A 183 9.92 13.10 -6.40
N THR A 184 10.69 13.79 -7.23
CA THR A 184 10.48 15.21 -7.54
C THR A 184 9.19 15.47 -8.30
N ALA A 185 8.77 14.57 -9.16
CA ALA A 185 7.48 14.66 -9.86
C ALA A 185 6.29 14.73 -8.88
N ARG A 186 6.41 14.10 -7.69
CA ARG A 186 5.32 14.07 -6.72
C ARG A 186 5.44 15.10 -5.60
N TYR A 187 6.62 15.34 -5.10
CA TYR A 187 6.85 16.15 -3.90
C TYR A 187 7.69 17.41 -4.16
N GLY A 188 8.25 17.55 -5.36
CA GLY A 188 9.24 18.58 -5.65
C GLY A 188 10.62 18.24 -5.07
N VAL A 189 11.56 19.16 -5.25
CA VAL A 189 12.92 19.00 -4.73
C VAL A 189 12.91 19.19 -3.21
N PRO A 190 13.39 18.22 -2.42
CA PRO A 190 13.42 18.34 -0.97
C PRO A 190 14.49 19.35 -0.54
N LYS A 191 14.20 20.16 0.48
CA LYS A 191 15.10 21.18 0.99
C LYS A 191 16.24 20.55 1.81
N ALA A 192 17.42 21.17 1.76
CA ALA A 192 18.52 20.83 2.65
C ALA A 192 18.08 20.79 4.12
N GLY A 193 18.58 19.84 4.90
CA GLY A 193 18.22 19.64 6.29
C GLY A 193 16.87 18.92 6.51
N THR A 194 16.12 18.57 5.46
CA THR A 194 14.92 17.73 5.62
C THR A 194 15.27 16.26 5.51
N LYS A 195 14.48 15.41 6.18
CA LYS A 195 14.60 13.96 6.12
C LYS A 195 13.57 13.39 5.17
N VAL A 196 14.00 12.51 4.28
CA VAL A 196 13.14 11.81 3.31
C VAL A 196 13.08 10.35 3.69
N TYR A 197 11.87 9.79 3.64
CA TYR A 197 11.64 8.36 3.80
C TYR A 197 11.21 7.75 2.47
N VAL A 198 11.83 6.63 2.15
CA VAL A 198 11.49 5.81 0.99
C VAL A 198 11.23 4.39 1.46
N GLN A 199 10.16 3.81 0.97
CA GLN A 199 9.76 2.44 1.26
C GLN A 199 9.73 1.66 -0.05
N VAL A 200 10.27 0.45 -0.01
CA VAL A 200 10.35 -0.43 -1.17
C VAL A 200 9.71 -1.77 -0.84
N ASN A 201 8.94 -2.30 -1.76
CA ASN A 201 8.36 -3.64 -1.70
C ASN A 201 8.26 -4.26 -3.09
N GLN A 202 8.17 -5.58 -3.16
CA GLN A 202 7.95 -6.30 -4.41
C GLN A 202 6.46 -6.59 -4.59
N LEU A 203 6.03 -6.55 -5.85
CA LEU A 203 4.70 -6.92 -6.30
C LEU A 203 4.81 -8.05 -7.32
N VAL A 204 4.25 -9.21 -7.00
CA VAL A 204 4.18 -10.36 -7.90
C VAL A 204 2.74 -10.88 -7.90
N ASP A 205 2.10 -10.93 -9.04
CA ASP A 205 0.72 -11.40 -9.21
C ASP A 205 -0.29 -10.78 -8.23
N GLY A 206 -0.13 -9.49 -7.92
CA GLY A 206 -0.98 -8.78 -6.97
C GLY A 206 -0.66 -9.01 -5.49
N TRP A 207 0.29 -9.90 -5.17
CA TRP A 207 0.82 -10.06 -3.82
C TRP A 207 1.96 -9.07 -3.57
N GLU A 208 1.92 -8.43 -2.41
CA GLU A 208 2.99 -7.53 -1.97
C GLU A 208 3.87 -8.20 -0.92
N SER A 209 5.20 -8.01 -1.05
CA SER A 209 6.16 -8.41 -0.04
C SER A 209 6.08 -7.52 1.21
N LEU A 210 6.78 -7.91 2.27
CA LEU A 210 6.99 -7.01 3.40
C LEU A 210 7.76 -5.78 2.94
N PRO A 211 7.30 -4.57 3.28
CA PRO A 211 7.97 -3.35 2.89
C PRO A 211 9.26 -3.12 3.70
N ARG A 212 10.30 -2.64 3.05
CA ARG A 212 11.54 -2.18 3.66
C ARG A 212 11.62 -0.66 3.55
N ALA A 213 11.79 0.02 4.67
CA ALA A 213 11.87 1.48 4.71
C ALA A 213 13.31 1.95 4.91
N PHE A 214 13.67 3.00 4.18
CA PHE A 214 14.95 3.70 4.27
C PHE A 214 14.70 5.17 4.55
N SER A 215 15.65 5.83 5.19
CA SER A 215 15.58 7.26 5.38
C SER A 215 16.96 7.89 5.25
N ALA A 216 17.01 9.10 4.71
CA ALA A 216 18.21 9.88 4.63
C ALA A 216 17.89 11.37 4.80
N ILE A 217 18.86 12.13 5.31
CA ILE A 217 18.77 13.58 5.45
C ILE A 217 19.39 14.20 4.19
N VAL A 218 18.72 15.21 3.64
CA VAL A 218 19.25 15.99 2.52
C VAL A 218 20.41 16.83 3.02
N PRO A 219 21.65 16.61 2.53
CA PRO A 219 22.80 17.37 2.99
C PRO A 219 22.71 18.84 2.59
N ALA A 220 23.44 19.71 3.31
CA ALA A 220 23.69 21.05 2.85
C ALA A 220 24.48 21.01 1.52
N SER A 221 24.29 22.02 0.69
CA SER A 221 25.04 22.17 -0.58
C SER A 221 26.45 22.69 -0.32
#